data_de8ea637e427a04903e9860502e50d0f
#
_entry.id   de8ea637e427a04903e9860502e50d0f
#
_cell.length_a   1.000
_cell.length_b   1.000
_cell.length_c   1.000
_cell.angle_alpha   90.00
_cell.angle_beta   90.00
_cell.angle_gamma   90.00
#
_symmetry.space_group_name_H-M   'P 1'
#
loop_
_entity.id
_entity.type
_entity.pdbx_description
1 polymer ?
#
loop_
_entity_poly.entity_id
_entity_poly.type
_entity_poly.pdbx_seq_one_letter_code
_entity_poly.pdbx_strand_id
1 'polypeptide(L)'
;MLLFISCSQVKYVCNLLISISICFFAVTVAAMDQLNLNIHDARIITSSSQFTLDTYIVLDADGAPIGNDPERIQEIRQGLTDALRNPEDYLTIIKRHVPRQLKHFAFPPQITIHNDTQRPQTIIEVIAPDRPGLLARIGQLFLEFDLSVQNAKIATMGERVEDVFFVTDADNQPLSDLQFCMRLQQALVKQLSQENEHQPSPSSIVI
;
A
#
# COMPACT_ATOMS: atom_id res chain seq x y z
N MET A 1 20.46 3.70 0.77
CA MET A 1 19.13 4.08 1.32
C MET A 1 19.27 5.37 2.08
N LEU A 2 18.51 6.39 1.75
CA LEU A 2 18.41 7.65 2.50
C LEU A 2 16.95 7.83 2.89
N LEU A 3 16.68 7.90 4.19
CA LEU A 3 15.35 8.15 4.73
C LEU A 3 15.34 9.56 5.36
N PHE A 4 14.52 10.44 4.81
CA PHE A 4 14.27 11.77 5.35
C PHE A 4 12.85 11.83 5.88
N ILE A 5 12.69 12.14 7.17
CA ILE A 5 11.40 12.45 7.76
C ILE A 5 11.41 13.95 8.05
N SER A 6 10.52 14.70 7.41
CA SER A 6 10.39 16.14 7.58
C SER A 6 8.99 16.46 8.07
N CYS A 7 8.88 17.33 9.06
CA CYS A 7 7.62 17.90 9.52
C CYS A 7 7.32 19.18 8.75
N SER A 8 6.21 19.24 8.04
CA SER A 8 5.58 20.49 7.65
C SER A 8 4.37 20.71 8.56
N GLN A 9 4.00 21.94 8.86
CA GLN A 9 3.08 22.36 9.94
C GLN A 9 1.75 21.58 10.13
N VAL A 10 1.42 20.65 9.22
CA VAL A 10 0.19 19.86 9.26
C VAL A 10 0.40 18.38 8.92
N LYS A 11 1.51 17.99 8.28
CA LYS A 11 1.69 16.62 7.73
C LYS A 11 3.16 16.19 7.83
N TYR A 12 3.40 14.88 8.09
CA TYR A 12 4.74 14.31 7.99
C TYR A 12 5.00 13.79 6.58
N VAL A 13 6.15 14.12 6.06
CA VAL A 13 6.60 13.67 4.74
C VAL A 13 7.78 12.72 4.94
N CYS A 14 7.59 11.45 4.61
CA CYS A 14 8.67 10.47 4.55
C CYS A 14 9.17 10.39 3.11
N ASN A 15 10.44 10.77 2.88
CA ASN A 15 11.09 10.61 1.59
C ASN A 15 12.09 9.46 1.66
N LEU A 16 11.89 8.46 0.81
CA LEU A 16 12.79 7.32 0.68
C LEU A 16 13.48 7.36 -0.67
N LEU A 17 14.81 7.32 -0.66
CA LEU A 17 15.62 7.14 -1.86
C LEU A 17 16.27 5.76 -1.82
N ILE A 18 15.83 4.86 -2.67
CA ILE A 18 16.22 3.45 -2.65
C ILE A 18 16.57 2.98 -4.07
N SER A 19 17.53 2.05 -4.18
CA SER A 19 17.77 1.30 -5.42
C SER A 19 16.70 0.22 -5.56
N ILE A 20 16.12 0.07 -6.76
CA ILE A 20 14.89 -0.71 -6.98
C ILE A 20 15.02 -2.17 -6.55
N SER A 21 14.03 -2.60 -5.78
CA SER A 21 13.49 -3.95 -5.77
C SER A 21 11.96 -3.84 -5.79
N ILE A 22 11.30 -4.68 -6.54
CA ILE A 22 9.82 -4.75 -6.71
C ILE A 22 9.08 -4.76 -5.36
N CYS A 23 9.73 -5.24 -4.29
CA CYS A 23 9.11 -5.37 -2.98
C CYS A 23 9.08 -4.09 -2.11
N PHE A 24 9.80 -3.01 -2.46
CA PHE A 24 9.92 -1.87 -1.54
C PHE A 24 8.62 -1.13 -1.28
N PHE A 25 7.78 -0.93 -2.28
CA PHE A 25 6.46 -0.36 -2.07
C PHE A 25 5.65 -1.19 -1.06
N ALA A 26 5.54 -2.50 -1.30
CA ALA A 26 4.80 -3.42 -0.43
C ALA A 26 5.34 -3.43 1.01
N VAL A 27 6.67 -3.48 1.16
CA VAL A 27 7.33 -3.45 2.48
C VAL A 27 7.10 -2.12 3.19
N THR A 28 7.23 -1.00 2.47
CA THR A 28 7.06 0.34 3.06
C THR A 28 5.64 0.55 3.56
N VAL A 29 4.63 0.26 2.75
CA VAL A 29 3.22 0.43 3.16
C VAL A 29 2.83 -0.54 4.28
N ALA A 30 3.39 -1.76 4.29
CA ALA A 30 3.18 -2.71 5.36
C ALA A 30 3.84 -2.27 6.69
N ALA A 31 5.03 -1.71 6.62
CA ALA A 31 5.70 -1.17 7.80
C ALA A 31 4.95 0.04 8.37
N MET A 32 4.43 0.91 7.51
CA MET A 32 3.60 2.04 7.93
C MET A 32 2.31 1.57 8.61
N ASP A 33 1.66 0.54 8.08
CA ASP A 33 0.47 -0.06 8.70
C ASP A 33 0.77 -0.64 10.09
N GLN A 34 1.90 -1.35 10.26
CA GLN A 34 2.34 -1.87 11.55
C GLN A 34 2.67 -0.77 12.58
N LEU A 35 3.18 0.35 12.11
CA LEU A 35 3.44 1.53 12.92
C LEU A 35 2.16 2.33 13.22
N ASN A 36 0.99 1.81 12.82
CA ASN A 36 -0.30 2.48 12.92
C ASN A 36 -0.32 3.86 12.27
N LEU A 37 0.35 3.99 11.12
CA LEU A 37 0.34 5.20 10.33
C LEU A 37 -0.73 5.11 9.25
N ASN A 38 -1.56 6.14 9.16
CA ASN A 38 -2.55 6.29 8.10
C ASN A 38 -1.92 7.05 6.92
N ILE A 39 -1.80 6.39 5.76
CA ILE A 39 -1.26 7.00 4.54
C ILE A 39 -2.38 7.81 3.88
N HIS A 40 -2.25 9.14 3.91
CA HIS A 40 -3.22 10.06 3.34
C HIS A 40 -2.93 10.41 1.88
N ASP A 41 -1.66 10.46 1.51
CA ASP A 41 -1.18 10.73 0.15
C ASP A 41 0.16 10.02 -0.05
N ALA A 42 0.42 9.50 -1.23
CA ALA A 42 1.71 8.96 -1.58
C ALA A 42 2.06 9.31 -3.02
N ARG A 43 3.33 9.59 -3.24
CA ARG A 43 3.90 9.82 -4.54
C ARG A 43 5.16 9.00 -4.70
N ILE A 44 5.14 8.08 -5.64
CA ILE A 44 6.27 7.21 -5.97
C ILE A 44 6.78 7.63 -7.34
N ILE A 45 8.08 7.87 -7.44
CA ILE A 45 8.73 8.25 -8.69
C ILE A 45 9.95 7.38 -8.88
N THR A 46 9.93 6.55 -9.89
CA THR A 46 11.07 5.73 -10.26
C THR A 46 11.84 6.38 -11.42
N SER A 47 13.15 6.52 -11.25
CA SER A 47 14.04 7.04 -12.29
C SER A 47 14.48 5.95 -13.27
N SER A 48 14.88 6.35 -14.47
CA SER A 48 15.48 5.43 -15.47
C SER A 48 16.75 4.73 -15.00
N SER A 49 17.43 5.26 -13.99
CA SER A 49 18.61 4.67 -13.35
C SER A 49 18.27 3.73 -12.18
N GLN A 50 17.01 3.33 -12.08
CA GLN A 50 16.54 2.39 -11.06
C GLN A 50 16.64 2.90 -9.61
N PHE A 51 16.56 4.20 -9.38
CA PHE A 51 16.31 4.77 -8.06
C PHE A 51 14.86 5.20 -7.94
N THR A 52 14.24 4.91 -6.82
CA THR A 52 12.91 5.43 -6.49
C THR A 52 13.01 6.52 -5.45
N LEU A 53 12.20 7.55 -5.62
CA LEU A 53 11.94 8.57 -4.62
C LEU A 53 10.48 8.47 -4.22
N ASP A 54 10.24 7.92 -3.06
CA ASP A 54 8.92 7.73 -2.51
C ASP A 54 8.65 8.80 -1.45
N THR A 55 7.56 9.50 -1.62
CA THR A 55 7.07 10.52 -0.70
C THR A 55 5.73 10.10 -0.17
N TYR A 56 5.61 9.96 1.14
CA TYR A 56 4.37 9.61 1.83
C TYR A 56 3.95 10.74 2.75
N ILE A 57 2.69 11.11 2.71
CA ILE A 57 2.06 11.99 3.69
C ILE A 57 1.26 11.10 4.63
N VAL A 58 1.69 11.06 5.89
CA VAL A 58 1.13 10.15 6.89
C VAL A 58 0.55 10.90 8.07
N LEU A 59 -0.49 10.31 8.66
CA LEU A 59 -1.14 10.74 9.88
C LEU A 59 -1.04 9.61 10.91
N ASP A 60 -1.26 9.89 12.18
CA ASP A 60 -1.40 8.86 13.20
C ASP A 60 -2.72 8.09 13.04
N ALA A 61 -2.90 7.00 13.79
CA ALA A 61 -4.06 6.11 13.69
C ALA A 61 -5.42 6.80 13.90
N ASP A 62 -5.44 7.88 14.66
CA ASP A 62 -6.63 8.70 14.93
C ASP A 62 -6.88 9.78 13.84
N GLY A 63 -6.03 9.82 12.81
CA GLY A 63 -6.07 10.82 11.74
C GLY A 63 -5.47 12.17 12.13
N ALA A 64 -4.88 12.28 13.33
CA ALA A 64 -4.19 13.48 13.76
C ALA A 64 -2.77 13.57 13.15
N PRO A 65 -2.21 14.77 13.01
CA PRO A 65 -0.80 14.93 12.69
C PRO A 65 0.08 14.28 13.77
N ILE A 66 1.14 13.58 13.36
CA ILE A 66 2.10 12.90 14.26
C ILE A 66 2.72 13.86 15.30
N GLY A 67 2.66 15.17 15.05
CA GLY A 67 3.23 16.16 15.97
C GLY A 67 4.76 16.20 15.93
N ASN A 68 5.37 16.88 16.91
CA ASN A 68 6.81 17.02 17.03
C ASN A 68 7.38 16.15 18.15
N ASP A 69 6.74 15.03 18.46
CA ASP A 69 7.24 14.08 19.47
C ASP A 69 8.50 13.38 18.94
N PRO A 70 9.69 13.63 19.55
CA PRO A 70 10.93 13.06 19.07
C PRO A 70 10.98 11.53 19.22
N GLU A 71 10.28 10.97 20.23
CA GLU A 71 10.25 9.53 20.48
C GLU A 71 9.43 8.84 19.38
N ARG A 72 8.26 9.39 19.06
CA ARG A 72 7.40 8.87 17.97
C ARG A 72 8.08 8.97 16.61
N ILE A 73 8.76 10.07 16.32
CA ILE A 73 9.53 10.26 15.08
C ILE A 73 10.67 9.23 14.98
N GLN A 74 11.35 8.99 16.09
CA GLN A 74 12.44 8.01 16.13
C GLN A 74 11.93 6.57 15.98
N GLU A 75 10.80 6.23 16.59
CA GLU A 75 10.11 4.94 16.41
C GLU A 75 9.78 4.70 14.94
N ILE A 76 9.14 5.67 14.27
CA ILE A 76 8.79 5.58 12.84
C ILE A 76 10.06 5.40 11.99
N ARG A 77 11.08 6.20 12.25
CA ARG A 77 12.35 6.11 11.53
C ARG A 77 13.01 4.75 11.69
N GLN A 78 13.05 4.24 12.91
CA GLN A 78 13.64 2.94 13.21
C GLN A 78 12.85 1.82 12.53
N GLY A 79 11.52 1.79 12.70
CA GLY A 79 10.65 0.78 12.12
C GLY A 79 10.75 0.72 10.60
N LEU A 80 10.70 1.87 9.91
CA LEU A 80 10.89 1.91 8.46
C LEU A 80 12.30 1.47 8.03
N THR A 81 13.33 1.86 8.79
CA THR A 81 14.71 1.46 8.49
C THR A 81 14.88 -0.04 8.62
N ASP A 82 14.34 -0.64 9.66
CA ASP A 82 14.45 -2.08 9.92
C ASP A 82 13.65 -2.89 8.88
N ALA A 83 12.45 -2.43 8.52
CA ALA A 83 11.66 -3.03 7.47
C ALA A 83 12.40 -3.08 6.13
N LEU A 84 13.00 -1.97 5.74
CA LEU A 84 13.70 -1.86 4.46
C LEU A 84 15.06 -2.58 4.44
N ARG A 85 15.65 -2.86 5.60
CA ARG A 85 16.86 -3.69 5.71
C ARG A 85 16.57 -5.17 5.65
N ASN A 86 15.39 -5.58 6.15
CA ASN A 86 14.98 -6.98 6.24
C ASN A 86 13.60 -7.18 5.60
N PRO A 87 13.47 -6.96 4.28
CA PRO A 87 12.18 -6.98 3.60
C PRO A 87 11.46 -8.34 3.68
N GLU A 88 12.20 -9.43 3.74
CA GLU A 88 11.68 -10.80 3.85
C GLU A 88 10.81 -11.01 5.10
N ASP A 89 11.23 -10.43 6.23
CA ASP A 89 10.51 -10.55 7.49
C ASP A 89 9.14 -9.86 7.41
N TYR A 90 9.09 -8.70 6.75
CA TYR A 90 7.87 -7.92 6.60
C TYR A 90 6.87 -8.54 5.62
N LEU A 91 7.33 -9.15 4.54
CA LEU A 91 6.46 -9.87 3.60
C LEU A 91 5.77 -11.07 4.25
N THR A 92 6.41 -11.69 5.23
CA THR A 92 5.82 -12.79 6.00
C THR A 92 4.75 -12.28 6.98
N ILE A 93 4.92 -11.10 7.54
CA ILE A 93 4.00 -10.48 8.50
C ILE A 93 2.71 -10.01 7.80
N ILE A 94 2.79 -9.44 6.60
CA ILE A 94 1.63 -9.02 5.81
C ILE A 94 0.61 -10.15 5.66
N LYS A 95 1.08 -11.40 5.49
CA LYS A 95 0.24 -12.59 5.37
C LYS A 95 -0.54 -12.95 6.64
N ARG A 96 -0.17 -12.39 7.79
CA ARG A 96 -0.75 -12.70 9.11
C ARG A 96 -1.66 -11.61 9.68
N HIS A 97 -1.62 -10.42 9.11
CA HIS A 97 -2.37 -9.29 9.67
C HIS A 97 -3.80 -9.27 9.16
N VAL A 98 -4.73 -9.58 10.04
CA VAL A 98 -6.17 -9.47 9.80
C VAL A 98 -6.65 -8.21 10.54
N PRO A 99 -7.05 -7.13 9.84
CA PRO A 99 -7.52 -5.92 10.48
C PRO A 99 -8.81 -6.17 11.27
N ARG A 100 -8.96 -5.46 12.40
CA ARG A 100 -10.21 -5.43 13.15
C ARG A 100 -11.33 -4.81 12.30
N GLN A 101 -12.52 -5.38 12.41
CA GLN A 101 -13.73 -4.94 11.74
C GLN A 101 -14.00 -3.45 12.01
N LEU A 102 -14.03 -2.65 10.97
CA LEU A 102 -14.74 -1.39 10.97
C LEU A 102 -16.08 -1.61 10.24
N LYS A 103 -17.16 -1.50 10.99
CA LYS A 103 -18.52 -1.47 10.43
C LYS A 103 -18.69 -0.11 9.78
N HIS A 104 -18.69 0.00 8.46
CA HIS A 104 -19.31 1.13 7.76
C HIS A 104 -19.44 0.85 6.26
N PHE A 105 -20.44 1.39 5.65
CA PHE A 105 -20.88 1.45 4.24
C PHE A 105 -19.96 0.73 3.24
N ALA A 106 -20.20 -0.57 3.05
CA ALA A 106 -19.45 -1.36 2.10
C ALA A 106 -20.06 -1.20 0.69
N PHE A 107 -19.39 -0.47 -0.17
CA PHE A 107 -19.59 -0.61 -1.61
C PHE A 107 -18.51 -1.55 -2.18
N PRO A 108 -18.82 -2.29 -3.26
CA PRO A 108 -17.86 -3.20 -3.85
C PRO A 108 -16.68 -2.42 -4.44
N PRO A 109 -15.45 -2.92 -4.30
CA PRO A 109 -14.28 -2.33 -4.95
C PRO A 109 -14.45 -2.29 -6.45
N GLN A 110 -14.01 -1.19 -7.07
CA GLN A 110 -14.01 -1.03 -8.53
C GLN A 110 -12.55 -0.92 -8.98
N ILE A 111 -12.13 -1.80 -9.87
CA ILE A 111 -10.78 -1.86 -10.40
C ILE A 111 -10.84 -1.68 -11.91
N THR A 112 -10.10 -0.70 -12.41
CA THR A 112 -9.91 -0.49 -13.85
C THR A 112 -8.44 -0.69 -14.21
N ILE A 113 -8.16 -1.44 -15.26
CA ILE A 113 -6.81 -1.69 -15.76
C ILE A 113 -6.78 -1.33 -17.25
N HIS A 114 -5.88 -0.42 -17.62
CA HIS A 114 -5.69 -0.02 -19.01
C HIS A 114 -4.25 0.46 -19.25
N ASN A 115 -3.78 0.39 -20.48
CA ASN A 115 -2.45 0.86 -20.82
C ASN A 115 -2.45 2.36 -21.06
N ASP A 116 -1.39 3.02 -20.57
CA ASP A 116 -1.15 4.43 -20.81
C ASP A 116 -0.86 4.67 -22.30
N THR A 117 -1.48 5.69 -22.87
CA THR A 117 -1.30 6.05 -24.29
C THR A 117 -0.04 6.85 -24.56
N GLN A 118 0.60 7.39 -23.52
CA GLN A 118 1.75 8.29 -23.63
C GLN A 118 3.06 7.68 -23.15
N ARG A 119 2.99 6.69 -22.27
CA ARG A 119 4.16 6.03 -21.65
C ARG A 119 4.00 4.52 -21.68
N PRO A 120 5.10 3.76 -21.78
CA PRO A 120 5.06 2.30 -21.76
C PRO A 120 4.80 1.78 -20.32
N GLN A 121 3.59 1.95 -19.84
CA GLN A 121 3.16 1.53 -18.50
C GLN A 121 1.66 1.22 -18.52
N THR A 122 1.22 0.46 -17.53
CA THR A 122 -0.19 0.15 -17.30
C THR A 122 -0.71 0.98 -16.12
N ILE A 123 -1.91 1.49 -16.27
CA ILE A 123 -2.61 2.24 -15.23
C ILE A 123 -3.60 1.30 -14.55
N ILE A 124 -3.54 1.21 -13.22
CA ILE A 124 -4.48 0.50 -12.38
C ILE A 124 -5.16 1.51 -11.47
N GLU A 125 -6.46 1.71 -11.67
CA GLU A 125 -7.28 2.56 -10.83
C GLU A 125 -8.06 1.70 -9.84
N VAL A 126 -8.00 2.08 -8.57
CA VAL A 126 -8.64 1.38 -7.46
C VAL A 126 -9.57 2.34 -6.74
N ILE A 127 -10.86 2.03 -6.74
CA ILE A 127 -11.85 2.71 -5.92
C ILE A 127 -12.38 1.70 -4.91
N ALA A 128 -12.18 1.96 -3.62
CA ALA A 128 -12.55 1.03 -2.56
C ALA A 128 -12.95 1.77 -1.28
N PRO A 129 -13.66 1.12 -0.35
CA PRO A 129 -13.79 1.63 1.02
C PRO A 129 -12.43 1.75 1.68
N ASP A 130 -12.20 2.88 2.37
CA ASP A 130 -10.96 3.04 3.14
C ASP A 130 -10.92 2.04 4.31
N ARG A 131 -9.81 1.31 4.40
CA ARG A 131 -9.61 0.28 5.44
C ARG A 131 -8.13 0.21 5.82
N PRO A 132 -7.82 -0.01 7.11
CA PRO A 132 -6.45 -0.27 7.53
C PRO A 132 -5.82 -1.42 6.72
N GLY A 133 -4.57 -1.25 6.30
CA GLY A 133 -3.84 -2.25 5.52
C GLY A 133 -4.26 -2.40 4.06
N LEU A 134 -5.12 -1.52 3.53
CA LEU A 134 -5.56 -1.61 2.13
C LEU A 134 -4.38 -1.53 1.16
N LEU A 135 -3.52 -0.53 1.32
CA LEU A 135 -2.32 -0.37 0.48
C LEU A 135 -1.32 -1.52 0.63
N ALA A 136 -1.17 -2.07 1.84
CA ALA A 136 -0.32 -3.23 2.08
C ALA A 136 -0.81 -4.47 1.30
N ARG A 137 -2.14 -4.68 1.25
CA ARG A 137 -2.75 -5.76 0.45
C ARG A 137 -2.57 -5.56 -1.06
N ILE A 138 -2.73 -4.33 -1.54
CA ILE A 138 -2.46 -3.99 -2.94
C ILE A 138 -0.99 -4.23 -3.27
N GLY A 139 -0.08 -3.76 -2.42
CA GLY A 139 1.36 -3.96 -2.59
C GLY A 139 1.76 -5.43 -2.59
N GLN A 140 1.14 -6.26 -1.73
CA GLN A 140 1.34 -7.70 -1.72
C GLN A 140 0.93 -8.34 -3.04
N LEU A 141 -0.25 -7.98 -3.58
CA LEU A 141 -0.70 -8.49 -4.87
C LEU A 141 0.23 -8.05 -6.00
N PHE A 142 0.69 -6.81 -6.00
CA PHE A 142 1.65 -6.37 -7.01
C PHE A 142 2.94 -7.18 -6.97
N LEU A 143 3.41 -7.53 -5.77
CA LEU A 143 4.55 -8.42 -5.60
C LEU A 143 4.25 -9.85 -6.11
N GLU A 144 3.08 -10.42 -5.79
CA GLU A 144 2.68 -11.76 -6.23
C GLU A 144 2.52 -11.87 -7.76
N PHE A 145 2.23 -10.74 -8.41
CA PHE A 145 2.10 -10.64 -9.87
C PHE A 145 3.35 -10.08 -10.55
N ASP A 146 4.49 -9.98 -9.84
CA ASP A 146 5.76 -9.42 -10.34
C ASP A 146 5.63 -8.04 -11.00
N LEU A 147 4.79 -7.17 -10.40
CA LEU A 147 4.56 -5.82 -10.90
C LEU A 147 5.48 -4.80 -10.24
N SER A 148 6.09 -3.97 -11.05
CA SER A 148 6.91 -2.83 -10.62
C SER A 148 6.09 -1.54 -10.60
N VAL A 149 5.99 -0.88 -9.43
CA VAL A 149 5.30 0.40 -9.30
C VAL A 149 6.23 1.52 -9.77
N GLN A 150 5.86 2.20 -10.85
CA GLN A 150 6.62 3.31 -11.43
C GLN A 150 6.18 4.65 -10.84
N ASN A 151 4.89 4.77 -10.54
CA ASN A 151 4.28 5.94 -9.92
C ASN A 151 3.00 5.50 -9.19
N ALA A 152 2.64 6.22 -8.13
CA ALA A 152 1.35 6.04 -7.48
C ALA A 152 0.80 7.40 -7.03
N LYS A 153 -0.50 7.54 -7.09
CA LYS A 153 -1.26 8.62 -6.47
C LYS A 153 -2.29 7.97 -5.55
N ILE A 154 -2.14 8.22 -4.28
CA ILE A 154 -3.01 7.71 -3.23
C ILE A 154 -3.84 8.87 -2.74
N ALA A 155 -5.16 8.73 -2.72
CA ALA A 155 -6.07 9.77 -2.28
C ALA A 155 -7.20 9.19 -1.45
N THR A 156 -7.26 9.58 -0.18
CA THR A 156 -8.35 9.21 0.72
C THR A 156 -9.34 10.37 0.84
N MET A 157 -10.60 10.11 0.52
CA MET A 157 -11.70 11.05 0.58
C MET A 157 -12.78 10.55 1.56
N GLY A 158 -12.61 10.87 2.85
CA GLY A 158 -13.47 10.34 3.90
C GLY A 158 -13.33 8.82 4.03
N GLU A 159 -14.42 8.07 3.78
CA GLU A 159 -14.44 6.60 3.86
C GLU A 159 -14.15 5.90 2.50
N ARG A 160 -13.69 6.64 1.51
CA ARG A 160 -13.40 6.16 0.16
C ARG A 160 -11.98 6.48 -0.23
N VAL A 161 -11.30 5.53 -0.83
CA VAL A 161 -10.02 5.74 -1.50
C VAL A 161 -10.20 5.75 -3.03
N GLU A 162 -9.42 6.59 -3.68
CA GLU A 162 -9.28 6.66 -5.13
C GLU A 162 -7.79 6.64 -5.48
N ASP A 163 -7.26 5.44 -5.65
CA ASP A 163 -5.84 5.23 -5.85
C ASP A 163 -5.55 4.94 -7.32
N VAL A 164 -4.47 5.51 -7.83
CA VAL A 164 -4.01 5.30 -9.20
C VAL A 164 -2.56 4.83 -9.16
N PHE A 165 -2.32 3.63 -9.67
CA PHE A 165 -0.98 3.05 -9.78
C PHE A 165 -0.57 2.97 -11.25
N PHE A 166 0.68 3.34 -11.51
CA PHE A 166 1.33 3.20 -12.81
C PHE A 166 2.35 2.08 -12.66
N VAL A 167 2.12 0.97 -13.34
CA VAL A 167 2.92 -0.24 -13.17
C VAL A 167 3.48 -0.75 -14.49
N THR A 168 4.55 -1.53 -14.38
CA THR A 168 5.12 -2.32 -15.48
C THR A 168 5.30 -3.77 -15.01
N ASP A 169 5.51 -4.67 -15.94
CA ASP A 169 6.00 -6.02 -15.64
C ASP A 169 7.49 -6.03 -15.24
N ALA A 170 8.05 -7.21 -15.03
CA ALA A 170 9.47 -7.41 -14.68
C ALA A 170 10.44 -6.91 -15.75
N ASP A 171 10.00 -6.86 -17.01
CA ASP A 171 10.78 -6.40 -18.16
C ASP A 171 10.60 -4.90 -18.43
N ASN A 172 9.98 -4.17 -17.49
CA ASN A 172 9.62 -2.74 -17.61
C ASN A 172 8.71 -2.45 -18.81
N GLN A 173 7.83 -3.39 -19.17
CA GLN A 173 6.85 -3.22 -20.24
C GLN A 173 5.43 -3.09 -19.68
N PRO A 174 4.50 -2.46 -20.43
CA PRO A 174 3.10 -2.45 -20.07
C PRO A 174 2.51 -3.86 -20.17
N LEU A 175 1.50 -4.14 -19.34
CA LEU A 175 0.82 -5.42 -19.33
C LEU A 175 0.03 -5.60 -20.64
N SER A 176 0.45 -6.57 -21.45
CA SER A 176 -0.15 -6.84 -22.78
C SER A 176 -1.07 -8.05 -22.81
N ASP A 177 -0.93 -8.96 -21.85
CA ASP A 177 -1.77 -10.16 -21.75
C ASP A 177 -3.11 -9.83 -21.06
N LEU A 178 -4.19 -9.90 -21.85
CA LEU A 178 -5.55 -9.67 -21.35
C LEU A 178 -5.95 -10.66 -20.24
N GLN A 179 -5.53 -11.92 -20.32
CA GLN A 179 -5.85 -12.91 -19.29
C GLN A 179 -5.12 -12.62 -18.00
N PHE A 180 -3.88 -12.16 -18.08
CA PHE A 180 -3.12 -11.70 -16.93
C PHE A 180 -3.83 -10.51 -16.26
N CYS A 181 -4.21 -9.49 -17.03
CA CYS A 181 -4.96 -8.33 -16.52
C CYS A 181 -6.28 -8.73 -15.85
N MET A 182 -7.02 -9.68 -16.43
CA MET A 182 -8.27 -10.19 -15.83
C MET A 182 -8.00 -10.91 -14.50
N ARG A 183 -6.96 -11.74 -14.41
CA ARG A 183 -6.59 -12.44 -13.17
C ARG A 183 -6.17 -11.45 -12.09
N LEU A 184 -5.37 -10.44 -12.44
CA LEU A 184 -4.97 -9.37 -11.53
C LEU A 184 -6.18 -8.58 -11.01
N GLN A 185 -7.08 -8.18 -11.91
CA GLN A 185 -8.31 -7.47 -11.55
C GLN A 185 -9.18 -8.30 -10.59
N GLN A 186 -9.37 -9.58 -10.88
CA GLN A 186 -10.13 -10.49 -10.02
C GLN A 186 -9.47 -10.69 -8.65
N ALA A 187 -8.14 -10.82 -8.62
CA ALA A 187 -7.38 -10.93 -7.36
C ALA A 187 -7.52 -9.66 -6.51
N LEU A 188 -7.40 -8.47 -7.12
CA LEU A 188 -7.60 -7.19 -6.44
C LEU A 188 -9.03 -7.07 -5.89
N VAL A 189 -10.04 -7.31 -6.71
CA VAL A 189 -11.45 -7.27 -6.26
C VAL A 189 -11.68 -8.25 -5.12
N LYS A 190 -11.20 -9.48 -5.23
CA LYS A 190 -11.35 -10.50 -4.19
C LYS A 190 -10.66 -10.09 -2.89
N GLN A 191 -9.41 -9.64 -2.97
CA GLN A 191 -8.61 -9.26 -1.80
C GLN A 191 -9.21 -8.04 -1.08
N LEU A 192 -9.74 -7.07 -1.83
CA LEU A 192 -10.32 -5.85 -1.29
C LEU A 192 -11.80 -6.01 -0.89
N SER A 193 -12.49 -7.05 -1.37
CA SER A 193 -13.87 -7.39 -0.97
C SER A 193 -13.93 -8.25 0.28
N GLN A 194 -12.87 -8.99 0.64
CA GLN A 194 -12.90 -9.92 1.76
C GLN A 194 -13.16 -9.17 3.06
N GLU A 195 -14.43 -9.17 3.46
CA GLU A 195 -14.82 -9.09 4.86
C GLU A 195 -14.32 -10.38 5.51
N ASN A 196 -13.67 -10.26 6.66
CA ASN A 196 -13.25 -11.43 7.42
C ASN A 196 -14.46 -12.33 7.69
N GLU A 197 -14.64 -13.40 6.93
CA GLU A 197 -15.38 -14.57 7.35
C GLU A 197 -14.62 -15.25 8.49
N HIS A 198 -14.59 -14.61 9.64
CA HIS A 198 -14.41 -15.32 10.88
C HIS A 198 -15.81 -15.66 11.39
N GLN A 199 -16.37 -16.76 10.88
CA GLN A 199 -17.49 -17.43 11.55
C GLN A 199 -17.04 -17.73 12.99
N PRO A 200 -17.77 -17.23 14.01
CA PRO A 200 -17.59 -17.75 15.35
C PRO A 200 -18.00 -19.23 15.30
N SER A 201 -17.07 -20.10 15.67
CA SER A 201 -17.37 -21.51 15.95
C SER A 201 -18.61 -21.58 16.83
N PRO A 202 -19.60 -22.45 16.55
CA PRO A 202 -20.75 -22.59 17.40
C PRO A 202 -20.26 -23.07 18.76
N SER A 203 -20.29 -22.17 19.74
CA SER A 203 -20.02 -22.47 21.13
C SER A 203 -20.97 -23.61 21.58
N SER A 204 -20.36 -24.64 22.00
CA SER A 204 -20.88 -25.78 22.73
C SER A 204 -22.13 -25.45 23.52
N ILE A 205 -23.23 -26.03 23.13
CA ILE A 205 -24.41 -26.19 23.99
C ILE A 205 -23.94 -27.08 25.13
N VAL A 206 -23.83 -26.52 26.32
CA VAL A 206 -23.76 -27.26 27.56
C VAL A 206 -25.20 -27.53 27.96
N ILE A 207 -25.56 -28.77 27.98
CA ILE A 207 -26.78 -29.33 28.58
C ILE A 207 -26.57 -29.39 30.10
#